data_4970ab48fcd884fb06413e7e940a97de
#
_entry.id   4970ab48fcd884fb06413e7e940a97de
#
_cell.length_a   1.000
_cell.length_b   1.000
_cell.length_c   1.000
_cell.angle_alpha   90.00
_cell.angle_beta   90.00
_cell.angle_gamma   90.00
#
_symmetry.space_group_name_H-M   'P 1'
#
loop_
_entity.id
_entity.type
_entity.pdbx_description
1 polymer ?
#
loop_
_entity_poly.entity_id
_entity_poly.type
_entity_poly.pdbx_seq_one_letter_code
_entity_poly.pdbx_strand_id
1 'polypeptide(L)'
;FNPGVPKEVEDDAELADKTRIYPEIRYAEARYFAMQLRDTLEGTGHWGAARVVPASVNSFDVTVDGLIVESNGAVLKVNVTVRDATGKTWYANREYEGRADTRAYKDGYNAGRDPFENVYVAIANDLLAARNERKPADLANIRRVSELRFAADFAPVAFSQYLEKNKKTGEYKVLRLPAEDDVLVKRI
;
A
#
# COMPACT_ATOMS: atom_id res chain seq x y z
N PHE A 1 -5.76 0.07 -3.17
CA PHE A 1 -6.81 -0.35 -2.23
C PHE A 1 -7.77 -1.31 -2.90
N ASN A 2 -8.27 -2.28 -2.13
CA ASN A 2 -9.36 -3.16 -2.52
C ASN A 2 -10.69 -2.44 -2.25
N PRO A 3 -11.62 -2.37 -3.20
CA PRO A 3 -12.90 -1.67 -3.04
C PRO A 3 -13.83 -2.31 -2.00
N GLY A 4 -13.59 -3.55 -1.59
CA GLY A 4 -14.42 -4.25 -0.60
C GLY A 4 -15.83 -4.56 -1.11
N VAL A 5 -15.99 -4.74 -2.42
CA VAL A 5 -17.26 -5.12 -3.02
C VAL A 5 -17.44 -6.65 -2.90
N PRO A 6 -18.52 -7.13 -2.25
CA PRO A 6 -18.85 -8.55 -2.28
C PRO A 6 -19.21 -9.00 -3.70
N LYS A 7 -18.80 -10.21 -4.08
CA LYS A 7 -19.09 -10.75 -5.43
C LYS A 7 -20.59 -10.79 -5.76
N GLU A 8 -21.41 -11.05 -4.75
CA GLU A 8 -22.86 -11.13 -4.89
C GLU A 8 -23.50 -9.78 -5.22
N VAL A 9 -22.81 -8.67 -4.88
CA VAL A 9 -23.28 -7.30 -5.12
C VAL A 9 -22.81 -6.77 -6.48
N GLU A 10 -21.77 -7.39 -7.05
CA GLU A 10 -21.09 -6.87 -8.24
C GLU A 10 -22.02 -6.75 -9.46
N ASP A 11 -22.96 -7.72 -9.62
CA ASP A 11 -23.89 -7.79 -10.75
C ASP A 11 -25.37 -7.66 -10.31
N ASP A 12 -25.66 -7.34 -9.04
CA ASP A 12 -27.00 -7.27 -8.48
C ASP A 12 -27.34 -5.86 -7.98
N ALA A 13 -28.04 -5.09 -8.81
CA ALA A 13 -28.44 -3.72 -8.50
C ALA A 13 -29.40 -3.63 -7.30
N GLU A 14 -30.27 -4.63 -7.09
CA GLU A 14 -31.21 -4.64 -5.96
C GLU A 14 -30.44 -4.89 -4.66
N LEU A 15 -29.46 -5.77 -4.68
CA LEU A 15 -28.60 -6.03 -3.53
C LEU A 15 -27.65 -4.85 -3.25
N ALA A 16 -27.17 -4.15 -4.29
CA ALA A 16 -26.40 -2.92 -4.15
C ALA A 16 -27.19 -1.83 -3.43
N ASP A 17 -28.45 -1.63 -3.79
CA ASP A 17 -29.35 -0.68 -3.12
C ASP A 17 -29.62 -1.07 -1.67
N LYS A 18 -29.86 -2.35 -1.42
CA LYS A 18 -30.10 -2.89 -0.07
C LYS A 18 -28.89 -2.71 0.86
N THR A 19 -27.71 -2.98 0.35
CA THR A 19 -26.45 -2.90 1.12
C THR A 19 -25.83 -1.53 1.10
N ARG A 20 -26.28 -0.65 0.19
CA ARG A 20 -25.67 0.66 -0.12
C ARG A 20 -24.20 0.55 -0.53
N ILE A 21 -23.84 -0.56 -1.17
CA ILE A 21 -22.52 -0.79 -1.73
C ILE A 21 -22.66 -0.73 -3.24
N TYR A 22 -22.26 0.38 -3.83
CA TYR A 22 -22.29 0.61 -5.27
C TYR A 22 -20.92 0.29 -5.86
N PRO A 23 -20.76 -0.77 -6.67
CA PRO A 23 -19.47 -1.22 -7.16
C PRO A 23 -18.65 -0.12 -7.85
N GLU A 24 -19.26 0.62 -8.77
CA GLU A 24 -18.59 1.69 -9.52
C GLU A 24 -18.04 2.80 -8.60
N ILE A 25 -18.82 3.19 -7.58
CA ILE A 25 -18.39 4.18 -6.59
C ILE A 25 -17.22 3.62 -5.79
N ARG A 26 -17.32 2.38 -5.31
CA ARG A 26 -16.26 1.73 -4.53
C ARG A 26 -14.96 1.56 -5.31
N TYR A 27 -15.02 1.25 -6.60
CA TYR A 27 -13.84 1.20 -7.46
C TYR A 27 -13.20 2.58 -7.65
N ALA A 28 -13.99 3.63 -7.79
CA ALA A 28 -13.51 5.00 -7.86
C ALA A 28 -12.86 5.44 -6.54
N GLU A 29 -13.51 5.17 -5.41
CA GLU A 29 -13.01 5.43 -4.06
C GLU A 29 -11.70 4.71 -3.77
N ALA A 30 -11.56 3.44 -4.16
CA ALA A 30 -10.35 2.66 -3.96
C ALA A 30 -9.13 3.30 -4.65
N ARG A 31 -9.32 3.87 -5.83
CA ARG A 31 -8.27 4.62 -6.54
C ARG A 31 -8.01 5.97 -5.87
N TYR A 32 -9.06 6.70 -5.54
CA TYR A 32 -8.96 8.01 -4.90
C TYR A 32 -8.23 7.94 -3.56
N PHE A 33 -8.62 7.01 -2.67
CA PHE A 33 -7.99 6.86 -1.36
C PHE A 33 -6.51 6.45 -1.47
N ALA A 34 -6.18 5.61 -2.45
CA ALA A 34 -4.79 5.26 -2.71
C ALA A 34 -3.96 6.49 -3.15
N MET A 35 -4.55 7.37 -3.97
CA MET A 35 -3.89 8.61 -4.41
C MET A 35 -3.73 9.59 -3.25
N GLN A 36 -4.75 9.78 -2.41
CA GLN A 36 -4.68 10.65 -1.23
C GLN A 36 -3.61 10.18 -0.24
N LEU A 37 -3.54 8.86 0.02
CA LEU A 37 -2.49 8.30 0.87
C LEU A 37 -1.09 8.51 0.27
N ARG A 38 -0.92 8.30 -1.05
CA ARG A 38 0.34 8.60 -1.75
C ARG A 38 0.76 10.04 -1.55
N ASP A 39 -0.15 10.99 -1.81
CA ASP A 39 0.14 12.43 -1.71
C ASP A 39 0.47 12.83 -0.27
N THR A 40 -0.23 12.25 0.71
CA THR A 40 0.07 12.43 2.13
C THR A 40 1.47 11.92 2.45
N LEU A 41 1.84 10.71 2.03
CA LEU A 41 3.16 10.13 2.27
C LEU A 41 4.29 10.96 1.64
N GLU A 42 4.12 11.39 0.39
CA GLU A 42 5.09 12.26 -0.30
C GLU A 42 5.22 13.61 0.40
N GLY A 43 4.10 14.20 0.84
CA GLY A 43 4.08 15.45 1.57
C GLY A 43 4.80 15.44 2.92
N THR A 44 4.95 14.26 3.54
CA THR A 44 5.73 14.13 4.80
C THR A 44 7.23 14.29 4.61
N GLY A 45 7.77 14.05 3.42
CA GLY A 45 9.21 14.06 3.14
C GLY A 45 10.00 12.91 3.78
N HIS A 46 9.32 11.98 4.47
CA HIS A 46 9.99 10.83 5.13
C HIS A 46 10.15 9.62 4.21
N TRP A 47 9.44 9.60 3.10
CA TRP A 47 9.45 8.52 2.13
C TRP A 47 10.08 9.00 0.83
N GLY A 48 10.67 8.06 0.08
CA GLY A 48 11.10 8.32 -1.28
C GLY A 48 9.90 8.50 -2.22
N ALA A 49 9.95 7.92 -3.40
CA ALA A 49 8.81 7.96 -4.30
C ALA A 49 7.70 7.00 -3.84
N ALA A 50 6.49 7.49 -3.63
CA ALA A 50 5.30 6.67 -3.46
C ALA A 50 4.59 6.48 -4.81
N ARG A 51 4.06 5.27 -5.07
CA ARG A 51 3.38 4.94 -6.32
C ARG A 51 2.09 4.20 -6.03
N VAL A 52 1.03 4.56 -6.74
CA VAL A 52 -0.20 3.77 -6.79
C VAL A 52 -0.07 2.78 -7.93
N VAL A 53 -0.22 1.50 -7.64
CA VAL A 53 -0.09 0.42 -8.62
C VAL A 53 -1.36 -0.41 -8.67
N PRO A 54 -1.79 -0.88 -9.86
CA PRO A 54 -3.06 -1.61 -10.01
C PRO A 54 -3.03 -3.03 -9.45
N ALA A 55 -1.86 -3.61 -9.28
CA ALA A 55 -1.68 -4.95 -8.74
C ALA A 55 -0.38 -5.01 -7.93
N SER A 56 -0.23 -6.06 -7.13
CA SER A 56 0.99 -6.29 -6.35
C SER A 56 2.21 -6.44 -7.26
N VAL A 57 2.95 -5.38 -7.46
CA VAL A 57 4.27 -5.41 -8.09
C VAL A 57 5.29 -5.69 -6.99
N ASN A 58 6.13 -6.69 -7.23
CA ASN A 58 7.03 -7.24 -6.22
C ASN A 58 8.31 -6.43 -5.96
N SER A 59 8.45 -5.26 -6.58
CA SER A 59 9.70 -4.48 -6.66
C SER A 59 9.72 -3.20 -5.82
N PHE A 60 8.87 -3.10 -4.81
CA PHE A 60 8.87 -1.95 -3.89
C PHE A 60 9.45 -2.34 -2.54
N ASP A 61 10.14 -1.40 -1.90
CA ASP A 61 10.67 -1.60 -0.54
C ASP A 61 9.57 -1.91 0.46
N VAL A 62 8.45 -1.18 0.36
CA VAL A 62 7.28 -1.36 1.21
C VAL A 62 6.01 -1.28 0.37
N THR A 63 5.08 -2.17 0.62
CA THR A 63 3.74 -2.20 0.01
C THR A 63 2.68 -1.96 1.08
N VAL A 64 1.74 -1.10 0.76
CA VAL A 64 0.59 -0.77 1.60
C VAL A 64 -0.68 -1.24 0.89
N ASP A 65 -1.31 -2.26 1.44
CA ASP A 65 -2.58 -2.81 0.96
C ASP A 65 -3.72 -2.29 1.84
N GLY A 66 -4.70 -1.64 1.26
CA GLY A 66 -5.91 -1.18 1.94
C GLY A 66 -7.14 -1.94 1.48
N LEU A 67 -8.06 -2.21 2.39
CA LEU A 67 -9.39 -2.74 2.14
C LEU A 67 -10.44 -1.74 2.64
N ILE A 68 -11.34 -1.29 1.78
CA ILE A 68 -12.46 -0.44 2.18
C ILE A 68 -13.50 -1.33 2.87
N VAL A 69 -13.71 -1.09 4.15
CA VAL A 69 -14.72 -1.79 4.95
C VAL A 69 -16.04 -1.05 4.89
N GLU A 70 -15.99 0.27 5.08
CA GLU A 70 -17.15 1.16 5.02
C GLU A 70 -16.77 2.47 4.35
N SER A 71 -17.62 2.96 3.46
CA SER A 71 -17.55 4.30 2.89
C SER A 71 -18.98 4.74 2.54
N ASN A 72 -19.46 5.79 3.18
CA ASN A 72 -20.85 6.26 3.01
C ASN A 72 -20.96 7.80 3.01
N GLY A 73 -19.83 8.49 2.78
CA GLY A 73 -19.75 9.94 2.80
C GLY A 73 -19.69 10.58 4.20
N ALA A 74 -20.19 9.92 5.23
CA ALA A 74 -20.08 10.37 6.63
C ALA A 74 -18.97 9.62 7.39
N VAL A 75 -18.74 8.37 7.03
CA VAL A 75 -17.74 7.49 7.65
C VAL A 75 -16.91 6.85 6.55
N LEU A 76 -15.60 6.85 6.74
CA LEU A 76 -14.64 6.03 6.01
C LEU A 76 -13.96 5.09 7.00
N LYS A 77 -14.06 3.78 6.75
CA LYS A 77 -13.36 2.75 7.50
C LYS A 77 -12.56 1.88 6.54
N VAL A 78 -11.26 1.77 6.81
CA VAL A 78 -10.33 0.97 6.00
C VAL A 78 -9.48 0.07 6.88
N ASN A 79 -9.21 -1.14 6.41
CA ASN A 79 -8.22 -2.03 7.00
C ASN A 79 -6.94 -1.98 6.18
N VAL A 80 -5.81 -1.74 6.83
CA VAL A 80 -4.51 -1.60 6.18
C VAL A 80 -3.57 -2.70 6.62
N THR A 81 -2.91 -3.30 5.63
CA THR A 81 -1.82 -4.26 5.80
C THR A 81 -0.56 -3.73 5.14
N VAL A 82 0.55 -3.79 5.85
CA VAL A 82 1.85 -3.31 5.36
C VAL A 82 2.85 -4.44 5.36
N ARG A 83 3.52 -4.63 4.22
CA ARG A 83 4.57 -5.62 4.02
C ARG A 83 5.79 -4.99 3.37
N ASP A 84 6.97 -5.47 3.73
CA ASP A 84 8.20 -5.07 3.07
C ASP A 84 8.64 -6.06 1.98
N ALA A 85 9.67 -5.69 1.24
CA ALA A 85 10.21 -6.49 0.14
C ALA A 85 10.70 -7.87 0.59
N THR A 86 11.11 -8.02 1.85
CA THR A 86 11.52 -9.33 2.39
C THR A 86 10.34 -10.27 2.62
N GLY A 87 9.11 -9.80 2.49
CA GLY A 87 7.88 -10.53 2.75
C GLY A 87 7.40 -10.43 4.19
N LYS A 88 8.12 -9.73 5.06
CA LYS A 88 7.70 -9.51 6.45
C LYS A 88 6.54 -8.52 6.51
N THR A 89 5.54 -8.88 7.30
CA THR A 89 4.43 -7.98 7.60
C THR A 89 4.81 -7.03 8.74
N TRP A 90 4.65 -5.73 8.52
CA TRP A 90 4.85 -4.72 9.54
C TRP A 90 3.68 -4.66 10.50
N TYR A 91 2.48 -4.59 9.94
CA TYR A 91 1.21 -4.84 10.63
C TYR A 91 0.16 -5.33 9.63
N ALA A 92 -0.85 -6.02 10.12
CA ALA A 92 -1.90 -6.60 9.29
C ALA A 92 -3.29 -6.21 9.80
N ASN A 93 -4.19 -5.92 8.86
CA ASN A 93 -5.59 -5.61 9.11
C ASN A 93 -5.81 -4.54 10.19
N ARG A 94 -4.92 -3.54 10.26
CA ARG A 94 -5.09 -2.43 11.20
C ARG A 94 -6.23 -1.55 10.70
N GLU A 95 -7.23 -1.37 11.53
CA GLU A 95 -8.40 -0.56 11.22
C GLU A 95 -8.10 0.92 11.44
N TYR A 96 -8.53 1.74 10.49
CA TYR A 96 -8.56 3.20 10.57
C TYR A 96 -9.97 3.67 10.23
N GLU A 97 -10.54 4.49 11.10
CA GLU A 97 -11.86 5.09 10.93
C GLU A 97 -11.74 6.62 10.93
N GLY A 98 -12.38 7.25 9.95
CA GLY A 98 -12.56 8.69 9.87
C GLY A 98 -14.04 9.03 9.77
N ARG A 99 -14.42 10.14 10.39
CA ARG A 99 -15.76 10.72 10.28
C ARG A 99 -15.65 12.08 9.62
N ALA A 100 -16.45 12.27 8.60
CA ALA A 100 -16.50 13.57 7.94
C ALA A 100 -17.04 14.63 8.90
N ASP A 101 -16.35 15.76 8.98
CA ASP A 101 -16.89 16.92 9.70
C ASP A 101 -18.07 17.48 8.88
N THR A 102 -19.27 17.39 9.42
CA THR A 102 -20.49 17.89 8.77
C THR A 102 -20.42 19.40 8.49
N ARG A 103 -19.56 20.14 9.17
CA ARG A 103 -19.28 21.55 8.89
C ARG A 103 -18.54 21.73 7.57
N ALA A 104 -17.75 20.75 7.13
CA ALA A 104 -17.06 20.80 5.86
C ALA A 104 -18.01 20.88 4.66
N TYR A 105 -19.24 20.41 4.82
CA TYR A 105 -20.27 20.45 3.78
C TYR A 105 -21.17 21.70 3.82
N LYS A 106 -21.20 22.45 4.94
CA LYS A 106 -22.18 23.53 5.13
C LYS A 106 -21.74 24.91 4.65
N ASP A 107 -20.47 25.25 4.69
CA ASP A 107 -20.07 26.66 4.60
C ASP A 107 -18.97 26.98 3.57
N GLY A 108 -18.65 26.11 2.65
CA GLY A 108 -17.52 26.34 1.73
C GLY A 108 -16.16 26.50 2.45
N TYR A 109 -16.13 26.35 3.77
CA TYR A 109 -14.98 26.58 4.64
C TYR A 109 -13.80 25.64 4.34
N ASN A 110 -14.08 24.48 3.76
CA ASN A 110 -13.08 23.51 3.35
C ASN A 110 -13.19 23.09 1.87
N ALA A 111 -13.61 24.03 1.01
CA ALA A 111 -13.64 23.75 -0.43
C ALA A 111 -12.26 23.29 -0.91
N GLY A 112 -12.13 21.98 -1.20
CA GLY A 112 -10.90 21.36 -1.68
C GLY A 112 -10.15 20.50 -0.66
N ARG A 113 -10.59 20.38 0.61
CA ARG A 113 -10.01 19.42 1.56
C ARG A 113 -10.81 18.12 1.58
N ASP A 114 -10.07 17.01 1.61
CA ASP A 114 -10.68 15.69 1.80
C ASP A 114 -11.24 15.58 3.23
N PRO A 115 -12.54 15.23 3.39
CA PRO A 115 -13.15 15.10 4.71
C PRO A 115 -12.54 13.98 5.57
N PHE A 116 -11.75 13.08 4.96
CA PHE A 116 -11.08 11.95 5.61
C PHE A 116 -9.55 12.10 5.65
N GLU A 117 -9.01 13.31 5.47
CA GLU A 117 -7.56 13.59 5.52
C GLU A 117 -6.89 13.00 6.77
N ASN A 118 -7.59 13.03 7.91
CA ASN A 118 -7.11 12.46 9.17
C ASN A 118 -6.83 10.96 9.11
N VAL A 119 -7.53 10.20 8.25
CA VAL A 119 -7.30 8.76 8.05
C VAL A 119 -5.94 8.54 7.40
N TYR A 120 -5.63 9.30 6.34
CA TYR A 120 -4.36 9.17 5.62
C TYR A 120 -3.19 9.61 6.49
N VAL A 121 -3.38 10.68 7.27
CA VAL A 121 -2.37 11.16 8.24
C VAL A 121 -2.12 10.11 9.32
N ALA A 122 -3.16 9.46 9.84
CA ALA A 122 -3.00 8.40 10.84
C ALA A 122 -2.23 7.20 10.26
N ILE A 123 -2.55 6.77 9.04
CA ILE A 123 -1.82 5.71 8.34
C ILE A 123 -0.35 6.10 8.13
N ALA A 124 -0.08 7.34 7.68
CA ALA A 124 1.27 7.83 7.44
C ALA A 124 2.10 7.87 8.73
N ASN A 125 1.51 8.29 9.85
CA ASN A 125 2.17 8.30 11.15
C ASN A 125 2.51 6.90 11.65
N ASP A 126 1.60 5.94 11.51
CA ASP A 126 1.83 4.55 11.90
C ASP A 126 2.88 3.87 11.02
N LEU A 127 2.90 4.17 9.73
CA LEU A 127 3.96 3.73 8.82
C LEU A 127 5.32 4.27 9.24
N LEU A 128 5.40 5.56 9.59
CA LEU A 128 6.63 6.18 10.05
C LEU A 128 7.10 5.58 11.39
N ALA A 129 6.18 5.35 12.33
CA ALA A 129 6.48 4.70 13.60
C ALA A 129 7.03 3.28 13.36
N ALA A 130 6.34 2.49 12.54
CA ALA A 130 6.77 1.14 12.18
C ALA A 130 8.15 1.12 11.48
N ARG A 131 8.45 2.10 10.63
CA ARG A 131 9.78 2.24 10.03
C ARG A 131 10.84 2.56 11.07
N ASN A 132 10.55 3.47 12.00
CA ASN A 132 11.51 3.92 13.02
C ASN A 132 11.84 2.84 14.05
N GLU A 133 10.99 1.84 14.23
CA GLU A 133 11.27 0.64 15.05
C GLU A 133 12.32 -0.28 14.42
N ARG A 134 12.65 -0.11 13.14
CA ARG A 134 13.57 -0.98 12.41
C ARG A 134 14.99 -0.46 12.48
N LYS A 135 15.93 -1.42 12.60
CA LYS A 135 17.36 -1.09 12.58
C LYS A 135 17.78 -0.65 11.17
N PRO A 136 18.76 0.23 11.04
CA PRO A 136 19.29 0.64 9.74
C PRO A 136 19.71 -0.54 8.84
N ALA A 137 20.26 -1.60 9.44
CA ALA A 137 20.64 -2.81 8.72
C ALA A 137 19.44 -3.55 8.11
N ASP A 138 18.29 -3.57 8.80
CA ASP A 138 17.06 -4.19 8.29
C ASP A 138 16.49 -3.38 7.13
N LEU A 139 16.49 -2.05 7.24
CA LEU A 139 16.07 -1.17 6.15
C LEU A 139 16.96 -1.32 4.91
N ALA A 140 18.28 -1.40 5.10
CA ALA A 140 19.21 -1.67 4.01
C ALA A 140 18.98 -3.05 3.36
N ASN A 141 18.63 -4.06 4.17
CA ASN A 141 18.29 -5.39 3.65
C ASN A 141 16.98 -5.39 2.86
N ILE A 142 15.95 -4.68 3.32
CA ILE A 142 14.68 -4.51 2.59
C ILE A 142 14.95 -3.95 1.20
N ARG A 143 15.75 -2.89 1.10
CA ARG A 143 16.12 -2.27 -0.18
C ARG A 143 16.87 -3.23 -1.09
N ARG A 144 17.86 -3.95 -0.58
CA ARG A 144 18.59 -4.97 -1.37
C ARG A 144 17.68 -6.05 -1.91
N VAL A 145 16.75 -6.54 -1.08
CA VAL A 145 15.78 -7.54 -1.52
C VAL A 145 14.85 -6.98 -2.59
N SER A 146 14.39 -5.73 -2.44
CA SER A 146 13.56 -5.05 -3.44
C SER A 146 14.29 -4.95 -4.79
N GLU A 147 15.53 -4.49 -4.78
CA GLU A 147 16.38 -4.38 -5.98
C GLU A 147 16.61 -5.75 -6.65
N LEU A 148 16.95 -6.78 -5.87
CA LEU A 148 17.16 -8.12 -6.40
C LEU A 148 15.88 -8.77 -6.92
N ARG A 149 14.72 -8.50 -6.32
CA ARG A 149 13.42 -8.96 -6.83
C ARG A 149 13.09 -8.29 -8.15
N PHE A 150 13.29 -6.97 -8.23
CA PHE A 150 13.13 -6.25 -9.49
C PHE A 150 14.04 -6.82 -10.58
N ALA A 151 15.32 -7.04 -10.27
CA ALA A 151 16.27 -7.64 -11.19
C ALA A 151 15.86 -9.06 -11.63
N ALA A 152 15.35 -9.87 -10.70
CA ALA A 152 14.89 -11.22 -10.99
C ALA A 152 13.60 -11.25 -11.84
N ASP A 153 12.71 -10.28 -11.69
CA ASP A 153 11.53 -10.14 -12.54
C ASP A 153 11.93 -9.75 -13.99
N PHE A 154 13.00 -8.95 -14.14
CA PHE A 154 13.49 -8.51 -15.44
C PHE A 154 14.38 -9.55 -16.14
N ALA A 155 15.26 -10.22 -15.38
CA ALA A 155 16.21 -11.20 -15.88
C ALA A 155 16.28 -12.42 -14.94
N PRO A 156 15.25 -13.31 -14.92
CA PRO A 156 15.13 -14.41 -13.96
C PRO A 156 16.34 -15.35 -13.94
N VAL A 157 16.86 -15.68 -15.13
CA VAL A 157 18.01 -16.61 -15.28
C VAL A 157 19.27 -16.08 -14.59
N ALA A 158 19.48 -14.76 -14.64
CA ALA A 158 20.65 -14.12 -14.06
C ALA A 158 20.52 -13.90 -12.55
N PHE A 159 19.33 -13.51 -12.06
CA PHE A 159 19.17 -12.97 -10.71
C PHE A 159 18.45 -13.88 -9.71
N SER A 160 17.68 -14.89 -10.16
CA SER A 160 16.97 -15.80 -9.24
C SER A 160 17.89 -16.53 -8.25
N GLN A 161 19.16 -16.75 -8.60
CA GLN A 161 20.15 -17.39 -7.75
C GLN A 161 20.63 -16.58 -6.54
N TYR A 162 20.30 -15.28 -6.50
CA TYR A 162 20.72 -14.39 -5.39
C TYR A 162 19.70 -14.31 -4.27
N LEU A 163 18.47 -14.78 -4.51
CA LEU A 163 17.38 -14.77 -3.55
C LEU A 163 16.83 -16.20 -3.33
N GLU A 164 16.53 -16.48 -2.09
CA GLU A 164 15.77 -17.68 -1.71
C GLU A 164 14.42 -17.23 -1.12
N LYS A 165 13.33 -17.80 -1.64
CA LYS A 165 11.99 -17.62 -1.08
C LYS A 165 11.64 -18.79 -0.18
N ASN A 166 11.39 -18.53 1.10
CA ASN A 166 10.84 -19.52 2.00
C ASN A 166 9.41 -19.90 1.56
N LYS A 167 9.19 -21.14 1.19
CA LYS A 167 7.89 -21.62 0.69
C LYS A 167 6.78 -21.59 1.75
N LYS A 168 7.14 -21.61 3.05
CA LYS A 168 6.17 -21.64 4.16
C LYS A 168 5.78 -20.22 4.59
N THR A 169 6.77 -19.32 4.74
CA THR A 169 6.54 -17.96 5.25
C THR A 169 6.36 -16.93 4.12
N GLY A 170 6.82 -17.26 2.91
CA GLY A 170 6.86 -16.32 1.78
C GLY A 170 7.99 -15.28 1.87
N GLU A 171 8.81 -15.35 2.92
CA GLU A 171 9.92 -14.42 3.14
C GLU A 171 11.09 -14.69 2.19
N TYR A 172 11.78 -13.61 1.81
CA TYR A 172 12.97 -13.66 0.97
C TYR A 172 14.24 -13.48 1.80
N LYS A 173 15.24 -14.27 1.48
CA LYS A 173 16.59 -14.18 2.04
C LYS A 173 17.59 -13.93 0.90
N VAL A 174 18.49 -12.96 1.10
CA VAL A 174 19.63 -12.79 0.20
C VAL A 174 20.64 -13.88 0.48
N LEU A 175 20.97 -14.69 -0.52
CA LEU A 175 21.98 -15.75 -0.44
C LEU A 175 23.39 -15.20 -0.65
N ARG A 176 23.53 -14.33 -1.64
CA ARG A 176 24.77 -13.60 -1.97
C ARG A 176 24.40 -12.34 -2.75
N LEU A 177 25.32 -11.40 -2.78
CA LEU A 177 25.20 -10.23 -3.66
C LEU A 177 25.87 -10.51 -5.01
N PRO A 178 25.36 -9.95 -6.12
CA PRO A 178 26.09 -9.94 -7.37
C PRO A 178 27.40 -9.14 -7.20
N ALA A 179 28.38 -9.43 -8.05
CA ALA A 179 29.63 -8.68 -8.05
C ALA A 179 29.39 -7.21 -8.44
N GLU A 180 30.10 -6.28 -7.79
CA GLU A 180 29.93 -4.82 -8.05
C GLU A 180 30.25 -4.43 -9.49
N ASP A 181 31.09 -5.20 -10.16
CA ASP A 181 31.51 -5.01 -11.55
C ASP A 181 30.65 -5.80 -12.55
N ASP A 182 29.65 -6.54 -12.09
CA ASP A 182 28.74 -7.27 -12.97
C ASP A 182 28.03 -6.31 -13.93
N VAL A 183 28.21 -6.57 -15.23
CA VAL A 183 27.64 -5.74 -16.31
C VAL A 183 26.12 -5.68 -16.24
N LEU A 184 25.46 -6.72 -15.77
CA LEU A 184 24.00 -6.77 -15.62
C LEU A 184 23.53 -5.90 -14.45
N VAL A 185 24.29 -5.82 -13.37
CA VAL A 185 23.99 -4.94 -12.23
C VAL A 185 24.10 -3.46 -12.61
N LYS A 186 25.04 -3.11 -13.46
CA LYS A 186 25.20 -1.72 -13.92
C LYS A 186 24.11 -1.25 -14.89
N ARG A 187 23.26 -2.15 -15.38
CA ARG A 187 22.17 -1.86 -16.34
C ARG A 187 20.80 -1.81 -15.69
N ILE A 188 20.69 -2.09 -14.42
CA ILE A 188 19.47 -2.03 -13.59
C ILE A 188 19.52 -0.79 -12.71
#